data_8a9f7d5e935fbad73186356988880730
#
_entry.id   8a9f7d5e935fbad73186356988880730
#
_cell.length_a   1.000
_cell.length_b   1.000
_cell.length_c   1.000
_cell.angle_alpha   90.00
_cell.angle_beta   90.00
_cell.angle_gamma   90.00
#
_symmetry.space_group_name_H-M   'P 1'
#
loop_
_entity.id
_entity.type
_entity.pdbx_description
1 polymer ?
#
loop_
_entity_poly.entity_id
_entity_poly.type
_entity_poly.pdbx_seq_one_letter_code
_entity_poly.pdbx_strand_id
1 'polypeptide(L)'
;MNLSIVAKQIELTDAIKAYIEEKIASFQKFHLDVIAVKAIVSSSERNGKKGFGIEFIIQLAGKDTVVINQIDKDLYAAIDLAEERAKKVLRRHHDKVSSHKANIKMSVPLVSVESEIEDDEVVPAELDIDKPVEIDEAVEIFKTKGCMFMIFEDKSNKTRVMYRRKDGKVGLY
;
A
#
# COMPACT_ATOMS: atom_id res chain seq x y z
N MET A 1 6.21 3.12 19.27
CA MET A 1 5.03 2.95 18.40
C MET A 1 3.81 3.53 19.10
N ASN A 2 3.14 4.47 18.49
CA ASN A 2 1.88 5.03 18.98
C ASN A 2 0.72 4.19 18.45
N LEU A 3 -0.19 3.75 19.34
CA LEU A 3 -1.38 2.98 18.98
C LEU A 3 -2.64 3.79 19.23
N SER A 4 -3.55 3.83 18.28
CA SER A 4 -4.86 4.44 18.39
C SER A 4 -5.92 3.48 17.85
N ILE A 5 -6.93 3.16 18.67
CA ILE A 5 -8.05 2.31 18.27
C ILE A 5 -9.32 3.15 18.30
N VAL A 6 -10.05 3.18 17.19
CA VAL A 6 -11.27 3.96 17.01
C VAL A 6 -12.39 3.03 16.54
N ALA A 7 -13.57 3.15 17.15
CA ALA A 7 -14.76 2.44 16.70
C ALA A 7 -15.74 3.39 16.00
N LYS A 8 -16.36 2.92 14.92
CA LYS A 8 -17.41 3.60 14.18
C LYS A 8 -18.66 2.72 14.15
N GLN A 9 -19.74 3.19 14.74
CA GLN A 9 -21.05 2.50 14.75
C GLN A 9 -21.01 1.11 15.43
N ILE A 10 -20.06 0.88 16.32
CA ILE A 10 -19.93 -0.34 17.12
C ILE A 10 -19.35 0.03 18.48
N GLU A 11 -19.77 -0.69 19.52
CA GLU A 11 -19.20 -0.56 20.86
C GLU A 11 -17.88 -1.32 20.95
N LEU A 12 -16.82 -0.62 21.33
CA LEU A 12 -15.50 -1.18 21.49
C LEU A 12 -15.31 -1.71 22.91
N THR A 13 -15.47 -3.01 23.10
CA THR A 13 -15.22 -3.68 24.38
C THR A 13 -13.73 -3.79 24.67
N ASP A 14 -13.36 -3.95 25.95
CA ASP A 14 -11.95 -4.12 26.35
C ASP A 14 -11.35 -5.41 25.78
N ALA A 15 -12.16 -6.45 25.58
CA ALA A 15 -11.73 -7.69 24.93
C ALA A 15 -11.35 -7.46 23.47
N ILE A 16 -12.11 -6.69 22.73
CA ILE A 16 -11.80 -6.34 21.33
C ILE A 16 -10.54 -5.48 21.27
N LYS A 17 -10.38 -4.50 22.17
CA LYS A 17 -9.17 -3.68 22.25
C LYS A 17 -7.94 -4.54 22.48
N ALA A 18 -7.97 -5.38 23.53
CA ALA A 18 -6.85 -6.26 23.86
C ALA A 18 -6.48 -7.19 22.70
N TYR A 19 -7.47 -7.72 21.99
CA TYR A 19 -7.24 -8.57 20.84
C TYR A 19 -6.54 -7.82 19.70
N ILE A 20 -6.99 -6.62 19.36
CA ILE A 20 -6.37 -5.77 18.33
C ILE A 20 -4.94 -5.40 18.75
N GLU A 21 -4.70 -5.05 20.02
CA GLU A 21 -3.38 -4.71 20.55
C GLU A 21 -2.40 -5.88 20.42
N GLU A 22 -2.84 -7.11 20.75
CA GLU A 22 -2.05 -8.32 20.57
C GLU A 22 -1.63 -8.54 19.12
N LYS A 23 -2.59 -8.38 18.17
CA LYS A 23 -2.32 -8.54 16.73
C LYS A 23 -1.34 -7.49 16.23
N ILE A 24 -1.52 -6.23 16.62
CA ILE A 24 -0.63 -5.12 16.21
C ILE A 24 0.76 -5.28 16.81
N ALA A 25 0.91 -5.84 18.01
CA ALA A 25 2.21 -6.11 18.60
C ALA A 25 3.07 -7.05 17.73
N SER A 26 2.43 -7.91 16.93
CA SER A 26 3.12 -8.80 15.99
C SER A 26 3.84 -8.05 14.86
N PHE A 27 3.44 -6.81 14.53
CA PHE A 27 4.05 -6.02 13.46
C PHE A 27 5.48 -5.56 13.78
N GLN A 28 5.83 -5.46 15.07
CA GLN A 28 7.19 -5.11 15.51
C GLN A 28 8.24 -6.14 15.08
N LYS A 29 7.84 -7.39 14.81
CA LYS A 29 8.74 -8.47 14.40
C LYS A 29 9.41 -8.25 13.04
N PHE A 30 8.89 -7.33 12.23
CA PHE A 30 9.43 -7.07 10.89
C PHE A 30 10.62 -6.09 10.89
N HIS A 31 11.06 -5.60 12.04
CA HIS A 31 12.18 -4.63 12.15
C HIS A 31 12.01 -3.39 11.26
N LEU A 32 10.76 -3.05 10.93
CA LEU A 32 10.39 -1.80 10.31
C LEU A 32 10.17 -0.77 11.42
N ASP A 33 10.66 0.45 11.20
CA ASP A 33 10.44 1.57 12.13
C ASP A 33 8.98 2.03 12.06
N VAL A 34 8.07 1.26 12.66
CA VAL A 34 6.66 1.62 12.76
C VAL A 34 6.48 2.76 13.76
N ILE A 35 6.10 3.93 13.28
CA ILE A 35 5.89 5.13 14.11
C ILE A 35 4.55 5.04 14.82
N ALA A 36 3.48 4.79 14.07
CA ALA A 36 2.13 4.74 14.59
C ALA A 36 1.27 3.71 13.86
N VAL A 37 0.31 3.13 14.59
CA VAL A 37 -0.73 2.28 14.03
C VAL A 37 -2.08 2.81 14.50
N LYS A 38 -2.98 3.07 13.55
CA LYS A 38 -4.37 3.39 13.83
C LYS A 38 -5.24 2.25 13.35
N ALA A 39 -6.02 1.65 14.27
CA ALA A 39 -7.02 0.65 13.96
C ALA A 39 -8.41 1.29 14.00
N ILE A 40 -9.19 1.13 12.94
CA ILE A 40 -10.55 1.62 12.85
C ILE A 40 -11.47 0.42 12.70
N VAL A 41 -12.30 0.18 13.71
CA VAL A 41 -13.33 -0.88 13.69
C VAL A 41 -14.65 -0.25 13.29
N SER A 42 -15.37 -0.86 12.36
CA SER A 42 -16.66 -0.36 11.90
C SER A 42 -17.69 -1.48 11.76
N SER A 43 -18.95 -1.15 11.99
CA SER A 43 -20.06 -1.99 11.54
C SER A 43 -20.32 -1.66 10.06
N SER A 44 -20.41 -2.69 9.23
CA SER A 44 -20.71 -2.55 7.81
C SER A 44 -22.02 -3.27 7.48
N GLU A 45 -22.93 -2.56 6.85
CA GLU A 45 -24.14 -3.17 6.32
C GLU A 45 -24.12 -3.04 4.80
N ARG A 46 -23.94 -4.17 4.12
CA ARG A 46 -23.91 -4.22 2.66
C ARG A 46 -24.95 -5.22 2.14
N ASN A 47 -25.87 -4.75 1.31
CA ASN A 47 -26.93 -5.58 0.73
C ASN A 47 -27.79 -6.31 1.79
N GLY A 48 -28.13 -5.65 2.90
CA GLY A 48 -28.94 -6.23 3.99
C GLY A 48 -28.20 -7.27 4.83
N LYS A 49 -26.89 -7.46 4.60
CA LYS A 49 -26.05 -8.34 5.42
C LYS A 49 -25.18 -7.48 6.34
N LYS A 50 -25.33 -7.73 7.65
CA LYS A 50 -24.47 -7.11 8.66
C LYS A 50 -23.10 -7.78 8.64
N GLY A 51 -22.06 -6.99 8.67
CA GLY A 51 -20.68 -7.42 8.77
C GLY A 51 -19.86 -6.42 9.60
N PHE A 52 -18.61 -6.74 9.81
CA PHE A 52 -17.67 -5.91 10.55
C PHE A 52 -16.48 -5.58 9.64
N GLY A 53 -16.06 -4.32 9.66
CA GLY A 53 -14.88 -3.85 8.98
C GLY A 53 -13.77 -3.51 9.96
N ILE A 54 -12.54 -3.84 9.61
CA ILE A 54 -11.32 -3.38 10.28
C ILE A 54 -10.42 -2.70 9.26
N GLU A 55 -9.89 -1.54 9.61
CA GLU A 55 -8.91 -0.82 8.82
C GLU A 55 -7.67 -0.57 9.68
N PHE A 56 -6.51 -1.03 9.24
CA PHE A 56 -5.22 -0.70 9.82
C PHE A 56 -4.52 0.36 8.97
N ILE A 57 -4.16 1.47 9.59
CA ILE A 57 -3.34 2.53 9.00
C ILE A 57 -2.01 2.50 9.74
N ILE A 58 -0.96 2.01 9.07
CA ILE A 58 0.38 1.79 9.64
C ILE A 58 1.33 2.82 9.05
N GLN A 59 1.86 3.71 9.89
CA GLN A 59 2.83 4.73 9.49
C GLN A 59 4.25 4.24 9.75
N LEU A 60 5.08 4.25 8.70
CA LEU A 60 6.48 3.86 8.73
C LEU A 60 7.40 5.09 8.74
N ALA A 61 8.64 4.94 9.19
CA ALA A 61 9.60 6.05 9.34
C ALA A 61 10.00 6.74 8.02
N GLY A 62 9.77 6.14 6.86
CA GLY A 62 10.08 6.68 5.53
C GLY A 62 9.01 7.58 4.92
N LYS A 63 8.01 8.07 5.69
CA LYS A 63 6.77 8.69 5.24
C LYS A 63 5.82 7.74 4.51
N ASP A 64 6.14 6.46 4.44
CA ASP A 64 5.27 5.46 3.82
C ASP A 64 4.13 5.11 4.77
N THR A 65 2.93 5.03 4.23
CA THR A 65 1.73 4.63 4.98
C THR A 65 1.13 3.40 4.32
N VAL A 66 0.98 2.34 5.11
CA VAL A 66 0.30 1.12 4.67
C VAL A 66 -1.12 1.13 5.19
N VAL A 67 -2.10 1.01 4.31
CA VAL A 67 -3.52 0.94 4.65
C VAL A 67 -4.06 -0.43 4.28
N ILE A 68 -4.60 -1.14 5.25
CA ILE A 68 -5.22 -2.46 5.08
C ILE A 68 -6.67 -2.36 5.49
N ASN A 69 -7.57 -2.74 4.61
CA ASN A 69 -9.00 -2.79 4.90
C ASN A 69 -9.51 -4.21 4.69
N GLN A 70 -10.26 -4.74 5.67
CA GLN A 70 -10.85 -6.06 5.61
C GLN A 70 -12.27 -6.05 6.17
N ILE A 71 -13.17 -6.80 5.55
CA ILE A 71 -14.57 -6.92 5.97
C ILE A 71 -14.91 -8.40 6.08
N ASP A 72 -15.51 -8.79 7.18
CA ASP A 72 -16.03 -10.13 7.38
C ASP A 72 -17.35 -10.10 8.17
N LYS A 73 -18.06 -11.23 8.22
CA LYS A 73 -19.28 -11.39 9.05
C LYS A 73 -18.94 -11.44 10.54
N ASP A 74 -17.75 -11.91 10.87
CA ASP A 74 -17.21 -12.00 12.21
C ASP A 74 -16.09 -10.98 12.38
N LEU A 75 -16.13 -10.20 13.47
CA LEU A 75 -15.15 -9.17 13.74
C LEU A 75 -13.75 -9.76 14.00
N TYR A 76 -13.67 -10.85 14.74
CA TYR A 76 -12.37 -11.49 15.04
C TYR A 76 -11.75 -12.08 13.78
N ALA A 77 -12.55 -12.69 12.91
CA ALA A 77 -12.09 -13.15 11.61
C ALA A 77 -11.61 -12.01 10.73
N ALA A 78 -12.32 -10.87 10.71
CA ALA A 78 -11.89 -9.67 9.99
C ALA A 78 -10.53 -9.15 10.51
N ILE A 79 -10.33 -9.13 11.84
CA ILE A 79 -9.07 -8.72 12.46
C ILE A 79 -7.92 -9.66 12.08
N ASP A 80 -8.14 -10.97 12.12
CA ASP A 80 -7.14 -11.98 11.77
C ASP A 80 -6.70 -11.87 10.29
N LEU A 81 -7.66 -11.75 9.38
CA LEU A 81 -7.39 -11.56 7.96
C LEU A 81 -6.65 -10.25 7.70
N ALA A 82 -7.02 -9.16 8.38
CA ALA A 82 -6.33 -7.89 8.27
C ALA A 82 -4.89 -7.97 8.81
N GLU A 83 -4.67 -8.70 9.91
CA GLU A 83 -3.32 -8.96 10.45
C GLU A 83 -2.45 -9.72 9.45
N GLU A 84 -2.98 -10.79 8.85
CA GLU A 84 -2.23 -11.60 7.87
C GLU A 84 -1.84 -10.76 6.64
N ARG A 85 -2.78 -9.96 6.13
CA ARG A 85 -2.51 -9.02 5.03
C ARG A 85 -1.46 -7.98 5.42
N ALA A 86 -1.59 -7.37 6.58
CA ALA A 86 -0.60 -6.42 7.09
C ALA A 86 0.79 -7.04 7.18
N LYS A 87 0.92 -8.25 7.71
CA LYS A 87 2.18 -8.99 7.78
C LYS A 87 2.79 -9.23 6.40
N LYS A 88 1.97 -9.61 5.42
CA LYS A 88 2.42 -9.86 4.04
C LYS A 88 2.95 -8.57 3.39
N VAL A 89 2.24 -7.45 3.56
CA VAL A 89 2.67 -6.13 3.04
C VAL A 89 3.92 -5.63 3.74
N LEU A 90 3.98 -5.69 5.07
CA LEU A 90 5.14 -5.27 5.84
C LEU A 90 6.40 -6.09 5.50
N ARG A 91 6.26 -7.42 5.29
CA ARG A 91 7.38 -8.26 4.82
C ARG A 91 7.90 -7.79 3.47
N ARG A 92 7.01 -7.56 2.48
CA ARG A 92 7.40 -7.06 1.15
C ARG A 92 8.10 -5.70 1.24
N HIS A 93 7.61 -4.83 2.13
CA HIS A 93 8.20 -3.52 2.38
C HIS A 93 9.61 -3.65 2.97
N HIS A 94 9.80 -4.50 3.96
CA HIS A 94 11.11 -4.82 4.54
C HIS A 94 12.09 -5.34 3.47
N ASP A 95 11.66 -6.30 2.65
CA ASP A 95 12.51 -6.92 1.62
C ASP A 95 12.90 -5.89 0.55
N LYS A 96 11.97 -4.98 0.18
CA LYS A 96 12.24 -3.87 -0.74
C LYS A 96 13.27 -2.89 -0.18
N VAL A 97 13.15 -2.48 1.07
CA VAL A 97 14.12 -1.59 1.75
C VAL A 97 15.48 -2.27 1.91
N SER A 98 15.50 -3.56 2.22
CA SER A 98 16.72 -4.35 2.36
C SER A 98 17.45 -4.51 1.02
N SER A 99 16.74 -4.78 -0.08
CA SER A 99 17.35 -4.91 -1.40
C SER A 99 17.86 -3.57 -1.96
N HIS A 100 17.24 -2.44 -1.63
CA HIS A 100 17.78 -1.12 -1.99
C HIS A 100 19.10 -0.79 -1.27
N LYS A 101 19.30 -1.25 -0.05
CA LYS A 101 20.59 -1.11 0.65
C LYS A 101 21.69 -2.03 0.10
N ALA A 102 21.32 -3.15 -0.53
CA ALA A 102 22.25 -4.10 -1.15
C ALA A 102 22.66 -3.73 -2.59
N ASN A 103 21.85 -2.93 -3.30
CA ASN A 103 22.01 -2.64 -4.73
C ASN A 103 22.82 -1.37 -5.04
N ILE A 104 23.85 -1.05 -4.24
CA ILE A 104 24.91 -0.11 -4.70
C ILE A 104 25.94 -0.78 -5.59
N LYS A 105 25.88 -2.09 -5.82
CA LYS A 105 26.76 -2.78 -6.79
C LYS A 105 26.03 -3.93 -7.47
N MET A 106 26.03 -3.84 -8.81
CA MET A 106 25.77 -4.88 -9.82
C MET A 106 24.38 -4.91 -10.48
N SER A 107 24.41 -4.51 -11.71
CA SER A 107 23.50 -4.88 -12.80
C SER A 107 23.34 -6.39 -12.89
N VAL A 108 22.11 -6.92 -12.86
CA VAL A 108 21.81 -8.31 -13.26
C VAL A 108 20.33 -8.49 -13.65
N PRO A 109 20.04 -9.51 -14.47
CA PRO A 109 18.99 -9.48 -15.47
C PRO A 109 17.60 -9.80 -14.92
N LEU A 110 16.60 -9.33 -15.69
CA LEU A 110 15.20 -9.72 -15.55
C LEU A 110 15.06 -11.24 -15.52
N VAL A 111 14.64 -11.77 -14.37
CA VAL A 111 13.94 -13.04 -14.32
C VAL A 111 12.50 -12.72 -14.00
N SER A 112 11.66 -12.86 -14.99
CA SER A 112 10.21 -12.85 -14.85
C SER A 112 9.81 -14.05 -14.00
N VAL A 113 9.41 -13.79 -12.77
CA VAL A 113 8.65 -14.76 -11.99
C VAL A 113 7.19 -14.34 -12.11
N GLU A 114 6.45 -15.05 -12.93
CA GLU A 114 4.99 -15.07 -12.89
C GLU A 114 4.58 -15.56 -11.50
N SER A 115 4.22 -14.65 -10.62
CA SER A 115 3.49 -14.96 -9.40
C SER A 115 2.03 -14.59 -9.62
N GLU A 116 1.18 -15.59 -9.54
CA GLU A 116 -0.27 -15.46 -9.54
C GLU A 116 -0.72 -14.30 -8.67
N ILE A 117 -1.37 -13.32 -9.33
CA ILE A 117 -1.92 -12.13 -8.70
C ILE A 117 -3.31 -12.53 -8.20
N GLU A 118 -3.37 -13.09 -7.00
CA GLU A 118 -4.60 -13.14 -6.21
C GLU A 118 -4.48 -12.06 -5.13
N ASP A 119 -5.00 -10.89 -5.42
CA ASP A 119 -5.59 -9.84 -4.58
C ASP A 119 -5.33 -8.47 -5.22
N ASP A 120 -6.39 -7.82 -5.68
CA ASP A 120 -6.39 -6.43 -6.19
C ASP A 120 -6.15 -5.43 -5.04
N GLU A 121 -4.91 -5.33 -4.56
CA GLU A 121 -4.51 -4.30 -3.62
C GLU A 121 -4.25 -2.99 -4.39
N VAL A 122 -5.20 -2.05 -4.29
CA VAL A 122 -5.03 -0.72 -4.86
C VAL A 122 -4.13 0.10 -3.95
N VAL A 123 -2.89 0.32 -4.37
CA VAL A 123 -1.94 1.22 -3.70
C VAL A 123 -2.04 2.60 -4.36
N PRO A 124 -2.28 3.68 -3.60
CA PRO A 124 -2.24 5.03 -4.15
C PRO A 124 -0.88 5.29 -4.81
N ALA A 125 -0.89 5.72 -6.07
CA ALA A 125 0.32 6.13 -6.76
C ALA A 125 0.52 7.64 -6.56
N GLU A 126 1.75 8.02 -6.22
CA GLU A 126 2.18 9.42 -6.20
C GLU A 126 2.63 9.84 -7.61
N LEU A 127 2.66 11.16 -7.86
CA LEU A 127 3.20 11.68 -9.10
C LEU A 127 4.69 11.36 -9.20
N ASP A 128 5.12 10.84 -10.35
CA ASP A 128 6.54 10.53 -10.61
C ASP A 128 7.39 11.78 -10.82
N ILE A 129 6.75 12.92 -11.05
CA ILE A 129 7.36 14.24 -11.26
C ILE A 129 6.57 15.26 -10.44
N ASP A 130 7.23 15.93 -9.49
CA ASP A 130 6.62 16.88 -8.56
C ASP A 130 6.23 18.24 -9.18
N LYS A 131 6.66 18.52 -10.42
CA LYS A 131 6.41 19.79 -11.10
C LYS A 131 5.69 19.54 -12.43
N PRO A 132 4.75 20.43 -12.81
CA PRO A 132 4.12 20.35 -14.12
C PRO A 132 5.15 20.46 -15.24
N VAL A 133 5.16 19.48 -16.16
CA VAL A 133 6.12 19.39 -17.27
C VAL A 133 5.42 19.36 -18.64
N GLU A 134 6.13 19.72 -19.69
CA GLU A 134 5.62 19.51 -21.05
C GLU A 134 5.68 18.04 -21.46
N ILE A 135 4.79 17.66 -22.38
CA ILE A 135 4.70 16.26 -22.83
C ILE A 135 6.02 15.77 -23.42
N ASP A 136 6.73 16.61 -24.18
CA ASP A 136 8.01 16.25 -24.81
C ASP A 136 9.10 16.02 -23.75
N GLU A 137 9.15 16.86 -22.72
CA GLU A 137 10.05 16.71 -21.57
C GLU A 137 9.73 15.44 -20.78
N ALA A 138 8.45 15.16 -20.55
CA ALA A 138 8.00 13.94 -19.90
C ALA A 138 8.40 12.68 -20.69
N VAL A 139 8.37 12.73 -22.03
CA VAL A 139 8.83 11.61 -22.90
C VAL A 139 10.33 11.35 -22.73
N GLU A 140 11.14 12.39 -22.63
CA GLU A 140 12.59 12.23 -22.41
C GLU A 140 12.89 11.62 -21.03
N ILE A 141 12.23 12.12 -19.99
CA ILE A 141 12.34 11.57 -18.63
C ILE A 141 11.88 10.11 -18.59
N PHE A 142 10.75 9.79 -19.24
CA PHE A 142 10.22 8.44 -19.32
C PHE A 142 11.18 7.46 -19.99
N LYS A 143 11.81 7.87 -21.09
CA LYS A 143 12.82 7.07 -21.80
C LYS A 143 14.06 6.85 -20.94
N THR A 144 14.51 7.90 -20.25
CA THR A 144 15.71 7.85 -19.39
C THR A 144 15.50 6.99 -18.15
N LYS A 145 14.33 7.09 -17.49
CA LYS A 145 13.97 6.27 -16.33
C LYS A 145 13.72 4.80 -16.67
N GLY A 146 13.38 4.47 -17.93
CA GLY A 146 13.12 3.11 -18.37
C GLY A 146 11.93 2.42 -17.69
N CYS A 147 11.01 3.18 -17.12
CA CYS A 147 9.83 2.66 -16.40
C CYS A 147 8.76 2.13 -17.38
N MET A 148 7.84 1.30 -16.86
CA MET A 148 6.72 0.77 -17.64
C MET A 148 5.59 1.77 -17.80
N PHE A 149 5.35 2.60 -16.78
CA PHE A 149 4.42 3.71 -16.78
C PHE A 149 4.96 4.85 -15.91
N MET A 150 4.43 6.04 -16.10
CA MET A 150 4.78 7.24 -15.35
C MET A 150 3.56 8.13 -15.25
N ILE A 151 3.27 8.65 -14.06
CA ILE A 151 2.17 9.58 -13.80
C ILE A 151 2.77 10.96 -13.54
N PHE A 152 2.29 11.96 -14.26
CA PHE A 152 2.78 13.34 -14.15
C PHE A 152 1.66 14.35 -14.39
N GLU A 153 1.91 15.60 -14.03
CA GLU A 153 1.01 16.72 -14.31
C GLU A 153 1.54 17.52 -15.50
N ASP A 154 0.68 17.81 -16.47
CA ASP A 154 1.05 18.66 -17.61
C ASP A 154 0.94 20.15 -17.24
N LYS A 155 1.50 21.05 -18.07
CA LYS A 155 1.43 22.50 -17.85
C LYS A 155 -0.02 23.07 -17.83
N SER A 156 -1.00 22.28 -18.20
CA SER A 156 -2.42 22.61 -18.10
C SER A 156 -3.05 22.12 -16.79
N ASN A 157 -2.24 21.68 -15.82
CA ASN A 157 -2.64 21.09 -14.54
C ASN A 157 -3.55 19.86 -14.71
N LYS A 158 -3.29 19.06 -15.75
CA LYS A 158 -3.99 17.79 -15.96
C LYS A 158 -3.06 16.63 -15.64
N THR A 159 -3.53 15.72 -14.83
CA THR A 159 -2.82 14.46 -14.57
C THR A 159 -2.83 13.60 -15.83
N ARG A 160 -1.65 13.17 -16.25
CA ARG A 160 -1.41 12.33 -17.41
C ARG A 160 -0.72 11.04 -17.01
N VAL A 161 -1.01 9.98 -17.78
CA VAL A 161 -0.34 8.69 -17.62
C VAL A 161 0.39 8.37 -18.91
N MET A 162 1.71 8.23 -18.81
CA MET A 162 2.57 7.76 -19.90
C MET A 162 2.91 6.29 -19.67
N TYR A 163 2.83 5.46 -20.72
CA TYR A 163 3.08 4.02 -20.59
C TYR A 163 3.74 3.42 -21.81
N ARG A 164 4.48 2.33 -21.63
CA ARG A 164 5.12 1.59 -22.70
C ARG A 164 4.12 0.62 -23.32
N ARG A 165 3.85 0.80 -24.61
CA ARG A 165 2.97 -0.08 -25.38
C ARG A 165 3.71 -1.36 -25.81
N LYS A 166 2.94 -2.43 -26.08
CA LYS A 166 3.49 -3.71 -26.58
C LYS A 166 4.22 -3.59 -27.91
N ASP A 167 3.93 -2.58 -28.72
CA ASP A 167 4.60 -2.27 -30.00
C ASP A 167 5.91 -1.46 -29.81
N GLY A 168 6.35 -1.26 -28.56
CA GLY A 168 7.55 -0.51 -28.22
C GLY A 168 7.38 1.01 -28.21
N LYS A 169 6.23 1.53 -28.62
CA LYS A 169 5.93 2.96 -28.61
C LYS A 169 5.49 3.42 -27.23
N VAL A 170 5.51 4.73 -27.03
CA VAL A 170 4.99 5.38 -25.82
C VAL A 170 3.53 5.73 -26.05
N GLY A 171 2.65 5.33 -25.11
CA GLY A 171 1.27 5.75 -25.05
C GLY A 171 1.11 6.88 -24.04
N LEU A 172 0.16 7.77 -24.26
CA LEU A 172 -0.23 8.87 -23.38
C LEU A 172 -1.75 8.83 -23.20
N TYR A 173 -2.18 8.96 -21.93
CA TYR A 173 -3.59 9.06 -21.52
C TYR A 173 -3.82 10.33 -20.72
#